data_efcd976981bba0c9e7c5231e6edfa859
#
_entry.id   efcd976981bba0c9e7c5231e6edfa859
#
_cell.length_a   1.000
_cell.length_b   1.000
_cell.length_c   1.000
_cell.angle_alpha   90.00
_cell.angle_beta   90.00
_cell.angle_gamma   90.00
#
_symmetry.space_group_name_H-M   'P 1'
#
loop_
_entity.id
_entity.type
_entity.pdbx_description
1 polymer ?
#
loop_
_entity_poly.entity_id
_entity_poly.type
_entity_poly.pdbx_seq_one_letter_code
_entity_poly.pdbx_strand_id
1 'polypeptide(L)'
;TKITVQTTEVNVIKVNGEDYICLTDMIRAKDGDFFITDWLRNRNTLEYIGIWEKVYNPNFNYGEFAIIRNQSGLNSFKISVKEFASRTNAISLQAKAGRYGGTYAHKYDTILLVNHSGVIDNR
;
A
#
# COMPACT_ATOMS: atom_id res chain seq x y z
N THR A 1 -5.55 -7.22 -16.26
CA THR A 1 -5.83 -5.87 -16.73
C THR A 1 -4.66 -4.94 -16.45
N LYS A 2 -4.44 -4.00 -17.33
CA LYS A 2 -3.36 -3.03 -17.21
C LYS A 2 -3.86 -1.63 -17.48
N ILE A 3 -3.25 -0.68 -16.78
CA ILE A 3 -3.44 0.74 -17.07
C ILE A 3 -2.07 1.34 -17.37
N THR A 4 -2.05 2.52 -17.95
CA THR A 4 -0.79 3.19 -18.30
C THR A 4 -0.61 4.44 -17.44
N VAL A 5 0.56 4.55 -16.81
CA VAL A 5 0.94 5.72 -16.02
C VAL A 5 2.28 6.21 -16.58
N GLN A 6 2.31 7.40 -17.13
CA GLN A 6 3.54 8.00 -17.71
C GLN A 6 4.27 7.03 -18.64
N THR A 7 3.56 6.44 -19.58
CA THR A 7 4.09 5.48 -20.57
C THR A 7 4.48 4.10 -19.98
N THR A 8 4.27 3.88 -18.70
CA THR A 8 4.54 2.58 -18.07
C THR A 8 3.23 1.84 -17.84
N GLU A 9 3.20 0.57 -18.19
CA GLU A 9 2.04 -0.26 -17.91
C GLU A 9 2.02 -0.67 -16.45
N VAL A 10 0.85 -0.54 -15.83
CA VAL A 10 0.63 -0.86 -14.42
C VAL A 10 -0.39 -1.98 -14.33
N ASN A 11 -0.04 -3.07 -13.66
CA ASN A 11 -0.93 -4.21 -13.50
C ASN A 11 -2.08 -3.90 -12.53
N VAL A 12 -3.27 -4.40 -12.88
CA VAL A 12 -4.46 -4.31 -12.04
C VAL A 12 -5.02 -5.72 -11.89
N ILE A 13 -5.29 -6.14 -10.67
CA ILE A 13 -5.90 -7.44 -10.39
C ILE A 13 -7.23 -7.26 -9.69
N LYS A 14 -8.08 -8.28 -9.75
CA LYS A 14 -9.33 -8.29 -8.99
C LYS A 14 -9.23 -9.27 -7.84
N VAL A 15 -9.62 -8.80 -6.65
CA VAL A 15 -9.71 -9.63 -5.46
C VAL A 15 -11.10 -9.41 -4.88
N ASN A 16 -11.90 -10.46 -4.80
CA ASN A 16 -13.27 -10.40 -4.31
C ASN A 16 -14.12 -9.33 -5.03
N GLY A 17 -13.92 -9.19 -6.33
CA GLY A 17 -14.67 -8.23 -7.14
C GLY A 17 -14.16 -6.80 -7.12
N GLU A 18 -13.11 -6.52 -6.34
CA GLU A 18 -12.55 -5.18 -6.22
C GLU A 18 -11.22 -5.08 -6.97
N ASP A 19 -10.97 -3.92 -7.57
CA ASP A 19 -9.72 -3.69 -8.29
C ASP A 19 -8.61 -3.30 -7.34
N TYR A 20 -7.45 -3.96 -7.51
CA TYR A 20 -6.22 -3.65 -6.78
C TYR A 20 -5.15 -3.27 -7.79
N ILE A 21 -4.47 -2.17 -7.53
CA ILE A 21 -3.49 -1.59 -8.44
C ILE A 21 -2.09 -1.86 -7.92
N CYS A 22 -1.19 -2.27 -8.81
CA CYS A 22 0.19 -2.59 -8.44
C CYS A 22 0.98 -1.33 -8.11
N LEU A 23 1.25 -1.11 -6.83
CA LEU A 23 2.04 0.03 -6.38
C LEU A 23 3.50 -0.09 -6.86
N THR A 24 4.03 -1.30 -6.95
CA THR A 24 5.38 -1.52 -7.43
C THR A 24 5.56 -0.97 -8.84
N ASP A 25 4.59 -1.24 -9.72
CA ASP A 25 4.62 -0.73 -11.08
C ASP A 25 4.44 0.78 -11.12
N MET A 26 3.56 1.33 -10.29
CA MET A 26 3.32 2.77 -10.24
C MET A 26 4.57 3.53 -9.78
N ILE A 27 5.27 3.01 -8.79
CA ILE A 27 6.49 3.61 -8.27
C ILE A 27 7.58 3.57 -9.34
N ARG A 28 7.68 2.47 -10.06
CA ARG A 28 8.63 2.32 -11.15
C ARG A 28 8.33 3.32 -12.28
N ALA A 29 7.05 3.58 -12.55
CA ALA A 29 6.65 4.56 -13.55
C ALA A 29 7.06 5.98 -13.16
N LYS A 30 7.18 6.26 -11.88
CA LYS A 30 7.53 7.60 -11.39
C LYS A 30 9.03 7.89 -11.53
N ASP A 31 9.92 7.12 -10.98
CA ASP A 31 11.37 7.26 -11.21
C ASP A 31 12.21 6.16 -10.55
N GLY A 32 11.60 5.33 -9.78
CA GLY A 32 12.26 4.13 -9.30
C GLY A 32 13.05 4.22 -8.01
N ASP A 33 13.17 5.38 -7.42
CA ASP A 33 13.98 5.55 -6.20
C ASP A 33 13.20 5.36 -4.91
N PHE A 34 11.94 5.06 -5.00
CA PHE A 34 11.07 4.96 -3.83
C PHE A 34 10.93 3.48 -3.43
N PHE A 35 11.09 3.20 -2.14
CA PHE A 35 10.94 1.84 -1.62
C PHE A 35 9.64 1.71 -0.83
N ILE A 36 8.86 0.66 -1.13
CA ILE A 36 7.58 0.42 -0.47
C ILE A 36 7.74 0.28 1.04
N THR A 37 8.84 -0.35 1.49
CA THR A 37 9.09 -0.49 2.92
C THR A 37 9.28 0.86 3.61
N ASP A 38 9.95 1.80 2.95
CA ASP A 38 10.11 3.15 3.49
C ASP A 38 8.79 3.91 3.52
N TRP A 39 7.98 3.73 2.47
CA TRP A 39 6.64 4.32 2.38
C TRP A 39 5.74 3.79 3.50
N LEU A 40 5.77 2.48 3.73
CA LEU A 40 4.92 1.84 4.72
C LEU A 40 5.30 2.20 6.16
N ARG A 41 6.55 2.52 6.42
CA ARG A 41 6.97 2.96 7.76
C ARG A 41 6.69 4.44 8.02
N ASN A 42 6.24 5.18 7.03
CA ASN A 42 5.89 6.58 7.17
C ASN A 42 4.62 6.71 7.99
N ARG A 43 4.65 7.53 9.03
CA ARG A 43 3.51 7.64 9.94
C ARG A 43 2.25 8.15 9.24
N ASN A 44 2.38 9.09 8.32
CA ASN A 44 1.23 9.59 7.59
C ASN A 44 0.59 8.52 6.72
N THR A 45 1.41 7.68 6.08
CA THR A 45 0.90 6.55 5.30
C THR A 45 0.09 5.61 6.19
N LEU A 46 0.64 5.25 7.35
CA LEU A 46 -0.04 4.36 8.27
C LEU A 46 -1.34 4.97 8.80
N GLU A 47 -1.35 6.26 9.09
CA GLU A 47 -2.58 6.92 9.54
C GLU A 47 -3.70 6.83 8.51
N TYR A 48 -3.38 7.05 7.23
CA TYR A 48 -4.36 6.91 6.16
C TYR A 48 -4.86 5.49 6.00
N ILE A 49 -3.95 4.52 6.05
CA ILE A 49 -4.31 3.11 5.96
C ILE A 49 -5.25 2.75 7.11
N GLY A 50 -4.92 3.18 8.33
CA GLY A 50 -5.72 2.88 9.51
C GLY A 50 -7.14 3.44 9.41
N ILE A 51 -7.28 4.68 8.95
CA ILE A 51 -8.58 5.31 8.77
C ILE A 51 -9.41 4.54 7.74
N TRP A 52 -8.81 4.24 6.60
CA TRP A 52 -9.49 3.52 5.53
C TRP A 52 -9.94 2.13 5.99
N GLU A 53 -9.04 1.39 6.64
CA GLU A 53 -9.34 0.05 7.11
C GLU A 53 -10.46 0.06 8.16
N LYS A 54 -10.43 1.03 9.05
CA LYS A 54 -11.44 1.14 10.09
C LYS A 54 -12.83 1.34 9.49
N VAL A 55 -12.92 2.08 8.39
CA VAL A 55 -14.19 2.34 7.71
C VAL A 55 -14.66 1.12 6.90
N TYR A 56 -13.77 0.45 6.20
CA TYR A 56 -14.14 -0.55 5.19
C TYR A 56 -13.83 -2.00 5.56
N ASN A 57 -13.12 -2.24 6.65
CA ASN A 57 -12.70 -3.60 7.02
C ASN A 57 -13.10 -3.95 8.45
N PRO A 58 -14.24 -4.64 8.63
CA PRO A 58 -14.69 -4.98 9.97
C PRO A 58 -13.77 -5.98 10.70
N ASN A 59 -12.91 -6.67 9.97
CA ASN A 59 -12.00 -7.65 10.54
C ASN A 59 -10.59 -7.10 10.78
N PHE A 60 -10.41 -5.79 10.63
CA PHE A 60 -9.11 -5.16 10.83
C PHE A 60 -8.68 -5.25 12.30
N ASN A 61 -7.46 -5.73 12.52
CA ASN A 61 -6.91 -5.83 13.87
C ASN A 61 -6.28 -4.50 14.28
N TYR A 62 -7.10 -3.60 14.81
CA TYR A 62 -6.65 -2.26 15.16
C TYR A 62 -5.61 -2.27 16.29
N GLY A 63 -5.67 -3.25 17.19
CA GLY A 63 -4.68 -3.40 18.26
C GLY A 63 -3.28 -3.63 17.72
N GLU A 64 -3.15 -4.58 16.80
CA GLU A 64 -1.86 -4.82 16.13
C GLU A 64 -1.42 -3.62 15.29
N PHE A 65 -2.36 -2.98 14.63
CA PHE A 65 -2.07 -1.76 13.86
C PHE A 65 -1.50 -0.66 14.76
N ALA A 66 -2.07 -0.46 15.94
CA ALA A 66 -1.59 0.56 16.87
C ALA A 66 -0.16 0.30 17.32
N ILE A 67 0.21 -0.96 17.54
CA ILE A 67 1.58 -1.33 17.88
C ILE A 67 2.52 -0.94 16.74
N ILE A 68 2.17 -1.29 15.51
CA ILE A 68 2.97 -0.98 14.33
C ILE A 68 3.11 0.54 14.16
N ARG A 69 2.00 1.26 14.28
CA ARG A 69 2.00 2.72 14.15
C ARG A 69 2.91 3.37 15.18
N ASN A 70 2.90 2.87 16.41
CA ASN A 70 3.74 3.44 17.47
C ASN A 70 5.22 3.19 17.23
N GLN A 71 5.57 2.12 16.53
CA GLN A 71 6.95 1.79 16.18
C GLN A 71 7.45 2.51 14.95
N SER A 72 6.56 3.06 14.14
CA SER A 72 6.91 3.58 12.81
C SER A 72 7.92 4.72 12.82
N GLY A 73 8.04 5.46 13.93
CA GLY A 73 9.00 6.54 14.06
C GLY A 73 10.40 6.11 14.47
N LEU A 74 10.59 4.83 14.82
CA LEU A 74 11.90 4.35 15.26
C LEU A 74 12.79 4.08 14.05
N ASN A 75 14.04 4.48 14.14
CA ASN A 75 14.98 4.32 13.02
C ASN A 75 15.19 2.87 12.61
N SER A 76 15.11 1.96 13.57
CA SER A 76 15.31 0.53 13.33
C SER A 76 14.04 -0.19 12.87
N PHE A 77 12.90 0.51 12.85
CA PHE A 77 11.65 -0.14 12.51
C PHE A 77 11.56 -0.41 11.01
N LYS A 78 11.26 -1.65 10.66
CA LYS A 78 10.96 -2.06 9.29
C LYS A 78 9.86 -3.11 9.32
N ILE A 79 8.97 -3.07 8.34
CA ILE A 79 7.92 -4.05 8.20
C ILE A 79 7.63 -4.27 6.71
N SER A 80 7.45 -5.52 6.31
CA SER A 80 7.04 -5.83 4.94
C SER A 80 5.53 -5.69 4.81
N VAL A 81 5.06 -5.53 3.58
CA VAL A 81 3.62 -5.49 3.31
C VAL A 81 2.97 -6.81 3.74
N LYS A 82 3.63 -7.93 3.47
CA LYS A 82 3.12 -9.24 3.85
C LYS A 82 2.92 -9.35 5.36
N GLU A 83 3.92 -8.93 6.12
CA GLU A 83 3.82 -8.95 7.57
C GLU A 83 2.74 -8.00 8.08
N PHE A 84 2.68 -6.80 7.53
CA PHE A 84 1.66 -5.81 7.90
C PHE A 84 0.26 -6.37 7.67
N ALA A 85 -0.01 -6.88 6.48
CA ALA A 85 -1.31 -7.43 6.13
C ALA A 85 -1.68 -8.63 6.99
N SER A 86 -0.70 -9.50 7.26
CA SER A 86 -0.93 -10.69 8.07
C SER A 86 -1.25 -10.34 9.52
N ARG A 87 -0.51 -9.41 10.11
CA ARG A 87 -0.69 -9.02 11.51
C ARG A 87 -1.98 -8.23 11.74
N THR A 88 -2.37 -7.41 10.78
CA THR A 88 -3.52 -6.51 10.96
C THR A 88 -4.79 -6.98 10.26
N ASN A 89 -4.73 -8.05 9.48
CA ASN A 89 -5.84 -8.48 8.60
C ASN A 89 -6.24 -7.39 7.62
N ALA A 90 -5.29 -6.58 7.16
CA ALA A 90 -5.55 -5.48 6.26
C ALA A 90 -6.03 -5.96 4.90
N ILE A 91 -6.95 -5.21 4.28
CA ILE A 91 -7.39 -5.46 2.92
C ILE A 91 -6.99 -4.33 1.96
N SER A 92 -6.47 -3.22 2.49
CA SER A 92 -6.03 -2.10 1.67
C SER A 92 -4.78 -2.43 0.85
N LEU A 93 -3.94 -3.31 1.36
CA LEU A 93 -2.68 -3.70 0.74
C LEU A 93 -2.58 -5.22 0.68
N GLN A 94 -1.99 -5.73 -0.40
CA GLN A 94 -1.73 -7.16 -0.56
C GLN A 94 -0.35 -7.37 -1.17
N ALA A 95 0.39 -8.32 -0.64
CA ALA A 95 1.64 -8.76 -1.24
C ALA A 95 1.37 -10.01 -2.06
N LYS A 96 1.84 -10.01 -3.29
CA LYS A 96 1.66 -11.16 -4.20
C LYS A 96 3.03 -11.64 -4.65
N ALA A 97 3.27 -12.94 -4.49
CA ALA A 97 4.51 -13.57 -4.94
C ALA A 97 4.40 -14.01 -6.38
N GLY A 98 5.53 -14.38 -6.99
CA GLY A 98 5.60 -14.98 -8.30
C GLY A 98 6.01 -14.01 -9.39
N ARG A 99 5.86 -14.44 -10.62
CA ARG A 99 6.34 -13.72 -11.82
C ARG A 99 5.72 -12.34 -11.95
N TYR A 100 4.44 -12.21 -11.61
CA TYR A 100 3.73 -10.94 -11.65
C TYR A 100 3.51 -10.42 -10.23
N GLY A 101 4.45 -10.71 -9.34
CA GLY A 101 4.36 -10.33 -7.95
C GLY A 101 4.58 -8.84 -7.72
N GLY A 102 4.31 -8.42 -6.51
CA GLY A 102 4.48 -7.03 -6.10
C GLY A 102 3.52 -6.68 -4.98
N THR A 103 3.43 -5.39 -4.69
CA THR A 103 2.51 -4.85 -3.71
C THR A 103 1.33 -4.21 -4.42
N TYR A 104 0.13 -4.63 -4.05
CA TYR A 104 -1.11 -4.15 -4.64
C TYR A 104 -1.93 -3.39 -3.60
N ALA A 105 -2.54 -2.27 -4.00
CA ALA A 105 -3.42 -1.50 -3.12
C ALA A 105 -4.81 -1.37 -3.73
N HIS A 106 -5.83 -1.36 -2.87
CA HIS A 106 -7.21 -1.19 -3.31
C HIS A 106 -7.34 0.11 -4.10
N LYS A 107 -8.15 0.09 -5.16
CA LYS A 107 -8.22 1.20 -6.13
C LYS A 107 -8.57 2.54 -5.50
N TYR A 108 -9.52 2.58 -4.57
CA TYR A 108 -9.91 3.83 -3.93
C TYR A 108 -8.85 4.36 -2.98
N ASP A 109 -8.12 3.44 -2.37
CA ASP A 109 -7.10 3.75 -1.40
C ASP A 109 -5.80 4.18 -2.08
N THR A 110 -5.51 3.61 -3.24
CA THR A 110 -4.26 3.88 -3.97
C THR A 110 -4.08 5.37 -4.24
N ILE A 111 -5.10 6.03 -4.77
CA ILE A 111 -5.01 7.44 -5.13
C ILE A 111 -4.71 8.30 -3.91
N LEU A 112 -5.42 8.07 -2.82
CA LEU A 112 -5.22 8.85 -1.59
C LEU A 112 -3.86 8.58 -0.96
N LEU A 113 -3.48 7.31 -0.85
CA LEU A 113 -2.22 6.93 -0.22
C LEU A 113 -1.01 7.45 -0.99
N VAL A 114 -1.02 7.24 -2.30
CA VAL A 114 0.12 7.59 -3.13
C VAL A 114 0.24 9.11 -3.27
N ASN A 115 -0.87 9.81 -3.44
CA ASN A 115 -0.85 11.27 -3.51
C ASN A 115 -0.37 11.89 -2.19
N HIS A 116 -0.84 11.35 -1.08
CA HIS A 116 -0.46 11.86 0.23
C HIS A 116 1.03 11.63 0.50
N SER A 117 1.57 10.52 0.06
CA SER A 117 2.99 10.21 0.26
C SER A 117 3.91 10.95 -0.71
N GLY A 118 3.35 11.62 -1.71
CA GLY A 118 4.15 12.34 -2.71
C GLY A 118 4.69 11.47 -3.82
N VAL A 119 4.27 10.22 -3.92
CA VAL A 119 4.75 9.31 -4.96
C VAL A 119 4.20 9.70 -6.33
N ILE A 120 2.94 10.12 -6.39
CA ILE A 120 2.32 10.56 -7.63
C ILE A 120 2.05 12.06 -7.56
N ASP A 121 2.46 12.76 -8.62
CA ASP A 121 2.13 14.17 -8.78
C ASP A 121 0.77 14.25 -9.45
N ASN A 122 -0.21 14.87 -8.79
CA ASN A 122 -1.58 14.95 -9.23
C ASN A 122 -1.91 16.19 -9.99
N ARG A 123 -0.95 16.95 -10.37
CA ARG A 123 -1.17 18.17 -11.10
C ARG A 123 -1.47 17.98 -12.57
#